data_38a5c2576231b5810295d1f54a4bac9d
#
_entry.id   38a5c2576231b5810295d1f54a4bac9d
#
_cell.length_a   1.000
_cell.length_b   1.000
_cell.length_c   1.000
_cell.angle_alpha   90.00
_cell.angle_beta   90.00
_cell.angle_gamma   90.00
#
_symmetry.space_group_name_H-M   'P 1'
#
loop_
_entity.id
_entity.type
_entity.pdbx_description
1 polymer ?
#
loop_
_entity_poly.entity_id
_entity_poly.type
_entity_poly.pdbx_seq_one_letter_code
_entity_poly.pdbx_strand_id
1 'polypeptide(L)'
;LSKDVLIDVSIAPSLGFSSYKENLGEVENSGVELSLKGTVLRDVKRELNWDIFFNLAHNKNKVKKINKALTAFNADQDSKVENKPMIRYKEGLSQNTIWVNESLGIDPATGDEIFLDMNGNKVNKWDSKNYKPWGSSDPKIYGTVGTMFMYKGWELNAYLYYKYGGYIYNQTLVDKVENVNPNENGDRRILYDRWNEPGDV
;
A
#
# COMPACT_ATOMS: atom_id res chain seq x y z
N LEU A 1 20.96 -3.35 6.11
CA LEU A 1 20.30 -3.63 7.37
C LEU A 1 20.21 -2.33 8.17
N SER A 2 18.99 -1.88 8.45
CA SER A 2 18.75 -0.76 9.37
C SER A 2 18.39 -1.34 10.73
N LYS A 3 19.19 -1.00 11.73
CA LYS A 3 18.89 -1.23 13.14
C LYS A 3 18.27 0.04 13.70
N ASP A 4 17.48 -0.10 14.77
CA ASP A 4 16.90 1.03 15.50
C ASP A 4 15.95 1.91 14.65
N VAL A 5 15.08 1.28 13.89
CA VAL A 5 14.00 1.99 13.16
C VAL A 5 13.01 2.53 14.18
N LEU A 6 12.83 3.85 14.19
CA LEU A 6 11.95 4.52 15.14
C LEU A 6 10.53 4.67 14.57
N ILE A 7 9.52 4.38 15.39
CA ILE A 7 8.13 4.78 15.15
C ILE A 7 7.61 5.68 16.26
N ASP A 8 6.56 6.40 15.94
CA ASP A 8 5.78 7.13 16.93
C ASP A 8 4.79 6.18 17.61
N VAL A 9 4.96 6.00 18.91
CA VAL A 9 4.05 5.24 19.77
C VAL A 9 3.19 6.24 20.53
N SER A 10 1.87 6.11 20.40
CA SER A 10 0.92 6.96 21.13
C SER A 10 0.97 6.67 22.62
N ILE A 11 0.93 7.70 23.44
CA ILE A 11 0.89 7.61 24.89
C ILE A 11 -0.32 8.37 25.44
N ALA A 12 -0.65 8.09 26.69
CA ALA A 12 -1.76 8.76 27.36
C ALA A 12 -1.53 10.29 27.38
N PRO A 13 -2.53 11.11 26.99
CA PRO A 13 -2.41 12.56 26.97
C PRO A 13 -2.02 13.19 28.32
N SER A 14 -2.27 12.49 29.43
CA SER A 14 -1.90 12.89 30.79
C SER A 14 -0.40 13.08 31.01
N LEU A 15 0.45 12.56 30.11
CA LEU A 15 1.90 12.70 30.18
C LEU A 15 2.44 13.95 29.46
N GLY A 16 1.57 14.77 28.87
CA GLY A 16 1.92 16.03 28.21
C GLY A 16 2.47 15.88 26.77
N PHE A 17 2.55 14.65 26.27
CA PHE A 17 2.97 14.34 24.90
C PHE A 17 1.95 13.42 24.25
N SER A 18 1.75 13.54 22.94
CA SER A 18 0.83 12.68 22.18
C SER A 18 1.47 11.36 21.74
N SER A 19 2.80 11.38 21.56
CA SER A 19 3.57 10.21 21.14
C SER A 19 5.03 10.33 21.55
N TYR A 20 5.73 9.22 21.59
CA TYR A 20 7.19 9.19 21.69
C TYR A 20 7.77 8.25 20.65
N LYS A 21 9.05 8.43 20.33
CA LYS A 21 9.73 7.56 19.38
C LYS A 21 10.33 6.36 20.08
N GLU A 22 9.95 5.19 19.63
CA GLU A 22 10.47 3.92 20.13
C GLU A 22 11.08 3.08 19.01
N ASN A 23 12.07 2.30 19.38
CA ASN A 23 12.75 1.43 18.44
C ASN A 23 11.86 0.25 18.04
N LEU A 24 11.60 0.10 16.74
CA LEU A 24 10.81 -0.99 16.16
C LEU A 24 11.48 -2.35 16.17
N GLY A 25 12.79 -2.38 16.32
CA GLY A 25 13.59 -3.57 16.09
C GLY A 25 14.46 -3.47 14.86
N GLU A 26 14.56 -4.54 14.11
CA GLU A 26 15.44 -4.61 12.95
C GLU A 26 14.65 -4.73 11.64
N VAL A 27 14.99 -3.91 10.66
CA VAL A 27 14.44 -3.95 9.31
C VAL A 27 15.57 -4.14 8.32
N GLU A 28 15.36 -5.05 7.39
CA GLU A 28 16.26 -5.30 6.28
C GLU A 28 15.66 -4.76 4.99
N ASN A 29 16.44 -3.96 4.28
CA ASN A 29 16.18 -3.57 2.90
C ASN A 29 17.26 -4.21 2.03
N SER A 30 16.85 -4.94 1.01
CA SER A 30 17.74 -5.55 0.02
C SER A 30 17.19 -5.29 -1.38
N GLY A 31 18.07 -4.97 -2.31
CA GLY A 31 17.60 -4.59 -3.64
C GLY A 31 18.70 -4.58 -4.67
N VAL A 32 18.29 -4.32 -5.90
CA VAL A 32 19.16 -4.15 -7.06
C VAL A 32 18.74 -2.88 -7.80
N GLU A 33 19.71 -2.12 -8.21
CA GLU A 33 19.52 -0.92 -9.02
C GLU A 33 20.32 -1.05 -10.31
N LEU A 34 19.68 -0.64 -11.42
CA LEU A 34 20.30 -0.58 -12.75
C LEU A 34 20.09 0.81 -13.31
N SER A 35 21.16 1.42 -13.81
CA SER A 35 21.10 2.70 -14.51
C SER A 35 21.83 2.58 -15.84
N LEU A 36 21.12 2.87 -16.92
CA LEU A 36 21.64 2.86 -18.28
C LEU A 36 21.42 4.21 -18.92
N LYS A 37 22.44 4.70 -19.59
CA LYS A 37 22.35 5.92 -20.42
C LYS A 37 23.06 5.63 -21.74
N GLY A 38 22.46 6.04 -22.85
CA GLY A 38 23.03 5.89 -24.18
C GLY A 38 22.65 7.02 -25.11
N THR A 39 23.56 7.35 -26.00
CA THR A 39 23.32 8.25 -27.11
C THR A 39 22.86 7.43 -28.31
N VAL A 40 21.61 7.65 -28.70
CA VAL A 40 20.97 6.96 -29.84
C VAL A 40 21.51 7.54 -31.17
N LEU A 41 21.62 8.87 -31.22
CA LEU A 41 22.03 9.57 -32.43
C LEU A 41 22.79 10.84 -32.04
N ARG A 42 23.92 11.06 -32.73
CA ARG A 42 24.70 12.30 -32.59
C ARG A 42 25.24 12.71 -33.94
N ASP A 43 24.83 13.88 -34.41
CA ASP A 43 25.33 14.50 -35.64
C ASP A 43 25.66 15.97 -35.35
N VAL A 44 26.97 16.23 -35.20
CA VAL A 44 27.47 17.56 -34.87
C VAL A 44 27.24 18.59 -36.01
N LYS A 45 27.25 18.12 -37.27
CA LYS A 45 27.03 19.01 -38.42
C LYS A 45 25.60 19.51 -38.51
N ARG A 46 24.66 18.66 -38.09
CA ARG A 46 23.22 18.97 -38.07
C ARG A 46 22.75 19.52 -36.72
N GLU A 47 23.66 19.75 -35.77
CA GLU A 47 23.32 20.14 -34.39
C GLU A 47 22.26 19.20 -33.78
N LEU A 48 22.42 17.90 -33.97
CA LEU A 48 21.47 16.89 -33.54
C LEU A 48 22.11 15.98 -32.49
N ASN A 49 21.45 15.85 -31.35
CA ASN A 49 21.81 14.90 -30.30
C ASN A 49 20.54 14.26 -29.72
N TRP A 50 20.56 12.94 -29.58
CA TRP A 50 19.47 12.20 -28.97
C TRP A 50 20.01 11.19 -27.97
N ASP A 51 19.73 11.45 -26.70
CA ASP A 51 20.09 10.60 -25.59
C ASP A 51 18.84 9.95 -25.01
N ILE A 52 18.97 8.70 -24.55
CA ILE A 52 17.99 8.00 -23.76
C ILE A 52 18.61 7.53 -22.46
N PHE A 53 17.82 7.43 -21.43
CA PHE A 53 18.22 6.80 -20.18
C PHE A 53 17.10 5.95 -19.60
N PHE A 54 17.52 4.94 -18.87
CA PHE A 54 16.64 3.99 -18.21
C PHE A 54 17.21 3.70 -16.82
N ASN A 55 16.38 3.88 -15.80
CA ASN A 55 16.69 3.47 -14.44
C ASN A 55 15.65 2.47 -13.98
N LEU A 56 16.11 1.41 -13.32
CA LEU A 56 15.28 0.39 -12.72
C LEU A 56 15.80 0.13 -11.31
N ALA A 57 14.87 0.04 -10.36
CA ALA A 57 15.16 -0.38 -9.01
C ALA A 57 14.16 -1.44 -8.56
N HIS A 58 14.67 -2.42 -7.86
CA HIS A 58 13.93 -3.41 -7.08
C HIS A 58 14.39 -3.33 -5.64
N ASN A 59 13.47 -3.17 -4.70
CA ASN A 59 13.77 -3.19 -3.27
C ASN A 59 12.80 -4.12 -2.55
N LYS A 60 13.33 -4.92 -1.64
CA LYS A 60 12.56 -5.79 -0.74
C LYS A 60 12.79 -5.35 0.69
N ASN A 61 11.72 -4.88 1.31
CA ASN A 61 11.68 -4.54 2.72
C ASN A 61 11.24 -5.76 3.54
N LYS A 62 11.86 -5.99 4.70
CA LYS A 62 11.54 -7.09 5.60
C LYS A 62 11.79 -6.73 7.05
N VAL A 63 10.79 -6.87 7.90
CA VAL A 63 10.93 -6.82 9.35
C VAL A 63 11.64 -8.09 9.82
N LYS A 64 12.82 -7.96 10.42
CA LYS A 64 13.62 -9.09 10.93
C LYS A 64 13.26 -9.45 12.36
N LYS A 65 13.04 -8.44 13.18
CA LYS A 65 12.78 -8.63 14.61
C LYS A 65 11.81 -7.59 15.11
N ILE A 66 10.84 -8.04 15.89
CA ILE A 66 9.86 -7.20 16.59
C ILE A 66 10.25 -7.11 18.06
N ASN A 67 10.16 -5.92 18.63
CA ASN A 67 10.32 -5.71 20.06
C ASN A 67 8.96 -5.72 20.80
N LYS A 68 9.01 -5.58 22.13
CA LYS A 68 7.80 -5.55 22.97
C LYS A 68 6.85 -4.37 22.63
N ALA A 69 7.42 -3.23 22.24
CA ALA A 69 6.62 -2.05 21.89
C ALA A 69 5.80 -2.27 20.61
N LEU A 70 6.37 -2.92 19.59
CA LEU A 70 5.62 -3.31 18.40
C LEU A 70 4.54 -4.34 18.69
N THR A 71 4.80 -5.27 19.59
CA THR A 71 3.75 -6.21 20.03
C THR A 71 2.60 -5.45 20.69
N ALA A 72 2.89 -4.48 21.56
CA ALA A 72 1.89 -3.62 22.18
C ALA A 72 1.16 -2.74 21.15
N PHE A 73 1.89 -2.17 20.18
CA PHE A 73 1.31 -1.42 19.07
C PHE A 73 0.33 -2.28 18.26
N ASN A 74 0.71 -3.48 17.88
CA ASN A 74 -0.18 -4.40 17.17
C ASN A 74 -1.45 -4.69 17.99
N ALA A 75 -1.33 -4.92 19.30
CA ALA A 75 -2.47 -5.15 20.19
C ALA A 75 -3.40 -3.93 20.28
N ASP A 76 -2.85 -2.71 20.31
CA ASP A 76 -3.63 -1.47 20.24
C ASP A 76 -4.38 -1.36 18.90
N GLN A 77 -3.73 -1.67 17.78
CA GLN A 77 -4.38 -1.69 16.47
C GLN A 77 -5.51 -2.73 16.42
N ASP A 78 -5.33 -3.89 17.05
CA ASP A 78 -6.34 -4.96 17.11
C ASP A 78 -7.59 -4.55 17.90
N SER A 79 -7.48 -3.60 18.80
CA SER A 79 -8.61 -3.09 19.59
C SER A 79 -9.47 -2.08 18.83
N LYS A 80 -8.99 -1.54 17.71
CA LYS A 80 -9.70 -0.53 16.93
C LYS A 80 -10.64 -1.17 15.91
N VAL A 81 -11.82 -0.61 15.78
CA VAL A 81 -12.81 -0.98 14.76
C VAL A 81 -12.83 0.11 13.71
N GLU A 82 -12.23 -0.16 12.57
CA GLU A 82 -12.13 0.80 11.47
C GLU A 82 -12.41 0.13 10.12
N ASN A 83 -12.95 0.89 9.17
CA ASN A 83 -13.26 0.43 7.82
C ASN A 83 -12.06 0.47 6.85
N LYS A 84 -10.85 0.60 7.38
CA LYS A 84 -9.61 0.66 6.60
C LYS A 84 -8.60 -0.36 7.12
N PRO A 85 -7.63 -0.77 6.28
CA PRO A 85 -6.55 -1.64 6.72
C PRO A 85 -5.76 -0.98 7.85
N MET A 86 -5.57 -1.71 8.94
CA MET A 86 -4.77 -1.24 10.05
C MET A 86 -3.31 -1.62 9.85
N ILE A 87 -2.41 -0.75 10.32
CA ILE A 87 -0.97 -1.03 10.27
C ILE A 87 -0.65 -2.12 11.28
N ARG A 88 0.03 -3.16 10.83
CA ARG A 88 0.55 -4.25 11.68
C ARG A 88 1.93 -4.65 11.22
N TYR A 89 2.74 -5.06 12.16
CA TYR A 89 4.09 -5.52 11.90
C TYR A 89 4.24 -6.99 12.27
N LYS A 90 4.83 -7.77 11.37
CA LYS A 90 5.12 -9.18 11.59
C LYS A 90 6.49 -9.51 11.04
N GLU A 91 7.26 -10.28 11.79
CA GLU A 91 8.56 -10.77 11.33
C GLU A 91 8.41 -11.54 10.02
N GLY A 92 9.33 -11.29 9.11
CA GLY A 92 9.33 -11.90 7.79
C GLY A 92 8.56 -11.15 6.72
N LEU A 93 7.68 -10.19 7.08
CA LEU A 93 6.88 -9.40 6.15
C LEU A 93 7.45 -7.98 5.98
N SER A 94 6.98 -7.28 4.94
CA SER A 94 7.29 -5.86 4.76
C SER A 94 6.59 -5.01 5.82
N GLN A 95 7.21 -3.88 6.19
CA GLN A 95 6.58 -2.83 6.99
C GLN A 95 5.30 -2.28 6.33
N ASN A 96 5.25 -2.31 5.00
CA ASN A 96 4.16 -1.80 4.19
C ASN A 96 3.18 -2.90 3.76
N THR A 97 3.12 -3.99 4.55
CA THR A 97 2.14 -5.06 4.34
C THR A 97 0.74 -4.55 4.62
N ILE A 98 -0.16 -4.79 3.67
CA ILE A 98 -1.59 -4.48 3.80
C ILE A 98 -2.26 -5.66 4.51
N TRP A 99 -2.94 -5.36 5.60
CA TRP A 99 -3.66 -6.32 6.42
C TRP A 99 -5.15 -6.10 6.27
N VAL A 100 -5.88 -7.12 5.88
CA VAL A 100 -7.33 -7.05 5.61
C VAL A 100 -8.04 -8.29 6.14
N ASN A 101 -9.33 -8.14 6.45
CA ASN A 101 -10.24 -9.27 6.52
C ASN A 101 -10.59 -9.67 5.09
N GLU A 102 -10.45 -10.95 4.80
CA GLU A 102 -10.83 -11.49 3.50
C GLU A 102 -12.35 -11.58 3.41
N SER A 103 -12.94 -10.80 2.50
CA SER A 103 -14.36 -10.83 2.19
C SER A 103 -14.62 -11.76 1.00
N LEU A 104 -15.68 -12.54 1.09
CA LEU A 104 -16.19 -13.38 0.00
C LEU A 104 -17.38 -12.73 -0.73
N GLY A 105 -17.68 -11.47 -0.40
CA GLY A 105 -18.83 -10.75 -0.93
C GLY A 105 -20.06 -10.87 -0.04
N ILE A 106 -21.22 -10.58 -0.60
CA ILE A 106 -22.51 -10.56 0.08
C ILE A 106 -23.19 -11.92 -0.03
N ASP A 107 -23.81 -12.39 1.05
CA ASP A 107 -24.67 -13.57 1.04
C ASP A 107 -25.96 -13.26 0.29
N PRO A 108 -26.25 -13.90 -0.85
CA PRO A 108 -27.46 -13.65 -1.60
C PRO A 108 -28.75 -13.88 -0.83
N ALA A 109 -28.72 -14.75 0.19
CA ALA A 109 -29.91 -15.11 0.96
C ALA A 109 -30.25 -14.07 2.05
N THR A 110 -29.21 -13.45 2.65
CA THR A 110 -29.39 -12.59 3.83
C THR A 110 -28.99 -11.14 3.62
N GLY A 111 -28.15 -10.86 2.63
CA GLY A 111 -27.58 -9.52 2.40
C GLY A 111 -26.41 -9.20 3.33
N ASP A 112 -25.98 -10.14 4.16
CA ASP A 112 -24.83 -9.95 5.04
C ASP A 112 -23.50 -10.15 4.28
N GLU A 113 -22.47 -9.40 4.63
CA GLU A 113 -21.13 -9.65 4.13
C GLU A 113 -20.53 -10.89 4.78
N ILE A 114 -19.92 -11.75 3.95
CA ILE A 114 -19.27 -12.98 4.39
C ILE A 114 -17.77 -12.75 4.47
N PHE A 115 -17.19 -12.97 5.63
CA PHE A 115 -15.74 -12.93 5.85
C PHE A 115 -15.16 -14.31 6.08
N LEU A 116 -13.85 -14.45 5.94
CA LEU A 116 -13.10 -15.64 6.38
C LEU A 116 -12.39 -15.35 7.70
N ASP A 117 -12.61 -16.24 8.68
CA ASP A 117 -11.83 -16.22 9.92
C ASP A 117 -10.40 -16.74 9.70
N MET A 118 -9.57 -16.73 10.74
CA MET A 118 -8.18 -17.23 10.70
C MET A 118 -8.09 -18.73 10.39
N ASN A 119 -9.16 -19.50 10.59
CA ASN A 119 -9.24 -20.93 10.33
C ASN A 119 -9.81 -21.25 8.93
N GLY A 120 -10.25 -20.22 8.19
CA GLY A 120 -10.88 -20.36 6.88
C GLY A 120 -12.38 -20.66 6.94
N ASN A 121 -13.03 -20.51 8.08
CA ASN A 121 -14.48 -20.65 8.20
C ASN A 121 -15.16 -19.35 7.76
N LYS A 122 -16.35 -19.50 7.17
CA LYS A 122 -17.20 -18.37 6.81
C LYS A 122 -17.87 -17.80 8.07
N VAL A 123 -17.78 -16.50 8.24
CA VAL A 123 -18.41 -15.74 9.32
C VAL A 123 -19.06 -14.49 8.74
N ASN A 124 -20.19 -14.06 9.27
CA ASN A 124 -20.90 -12.85 8.82
C ASN A 124 -20.63 -11.64 9.72
N LYS A 125 -19.64 -11.73 10.60
CA LYS A 125 -19.25 -10.65 11.48
C LYS A 125 -17.78 -10.31 11.27
N TRP A 126 -17.52 -9.04 10.98
CA TRP A 126 -16.18 -8.51 10.93
C TRP A 126 -15.50 -8.56 12.32
N ASP A 127 -14.24 -9.02 12.36
CA ASP A 127 -13.43 -9.05 13.58
C ASP A 127 -11.98 -8.70 13.22
N SER A 128 -11.40 -7.72 13.89
CA SER A 128 -10.00 -7.30 13.71
C SER A 128 -8.97 -8.41 13.93
N LYS A 129 -9.33 -9.45 14.69
CA LYS A 129 -8.48 -10.63 14.92
C LYS A 129 -8.29 -11.49 13.66
N ASN A 130 -9.17 -11.35 12.69
CA ASN A 130 -9.15 -12.11 11.44
C ASN A 130 -8.33 -11.44 10.32
N TYR A 131 -7.60 -10.38 10.62
CA TYR A 131 -6.72 -9.76 9.64
C TYR A 131 -5.62 -10.69 9.15
N LYS A 132 -5.54 -10.81 7.82
CA LYS A 132 -4.50 -11.57 7.11
C LYS A 132 -3.62 -10.63 6.29
N PRO A 133 -2.33 -10.97 6.10
CA PRO A 133 -1.49 -10.23 5.18
C PRO A 133 -1.92 -10.55 3.75
N TRP A 134 -2.35 -9.55 3.01
CA TRP A 134 -2.78 -9.72 1.62
C TRP A 134 -1.65 -9.46 0.62
N GLY A 135 -0.85 -8.44 0.88
CA GLY A 135 0.25 -8.04 0.01
C GLY A 135 0.99 -6.83 0.58
N SER A 136 1.87 -6.24 -0.19
CA SER A 136 2.59 -5.02 0.19
C SER A 136 2.28 -3.89 -0.76
N SER A 137 2.24 -2.66 -0.25
CA SER A 137 2.19 -1.46 -1.07
C SER A 137 3.54 -1.13 -1.73
N ASP A 138 4.61 -1.83 -1.34
CA ASP A 138 5.92 -1.68 -1.97
C ASP A 138 5.86 -2.15 -3.42
N PRO A 139 6.30 -1.34 -4.38
CA PRO A 139 6.40 -1.79 -5.76
C PRO A 139 7.49 -2.85 -5.88
N LYS A 140 7.25 -3.88 -6.68
CA LYS A 140 8.26 -4.88 -7.01
C LYS A 140 9.37 -4.30 -7.90
N ILE A 141 8.98 -3.41 -8.81
CA ILE A 141 9.87 -2.74 -9.74
C ILE A 141 9.41 -1.29 -9.89
N TYR A 142 10.35 -0.38 -9.89
CA TYR A 142 10.09 1.03 -10.17
C TYR A 142 11.30 1.67 -10.84
N GLY A 143 11.09 2.78 -11.51
CA GLY A 143 12.17 3.47 -12.19
C GLY A 143 11.69 4.61 -13.06
N THR A 144 12.61 5.07 -13.91
CA THR A 144 12.38 6.17 -14.83
C THR A 144 12.94 5.82 -16.20
N VAL A 145 12.18 6.11 -17.23
CA VAL A 145 12.63 6.14 -18.62
C VAL A 145 12.61 7.60 -19.04
N GLY A 146 13.66 8.04 -19.71
CA GLY A 146 13.70 9.40 -20.20
C GLY A 146 14.42 9.54 -21.52
N THR A 147 14.09 10.61 -22.22
CA THR A 147 14.71 10.99 -23.47
C THR A 147 15.07 12.47 -23.44
N MET A 148 16.21 12.79 -24.03
CA MET A 148 16.68 14.13 -24.26
C MET A 148 17.00 14.25 -25.76
N PHE A 149 16.25 15.07 -26.44
CA PHE A 149 16.42 15.30 -27.87
C PHE A 149 16.74 16.77 -28.13
N MET A 150 17.84 17.02 -28.82
CA MET A 150 18.31 18.37 -29.21
C MET A 150 18.46 18.44 -30.72
N TYR A 151 17.90 19.45 -31.32
CA TYR A 151 18.04 19.71 -32.75
C TYR A 151 17.98 21.23 -33.06
N LYS A 152 19.05 21.78 -33.64
CA LYS A 152 19.15 23.18 -34.07
C LYS A 152 18.64 24.18 -33.04
N GLY A 153 19.08 24.06 -31.79
CA GLY A 153 18.67 24.94 -30.70
C GLY A 153 17.32 24.56 -30.03
N TRP A 154 16.55 23.63 -30.58
CA TRP A 154 15.39 23.06 -29.91
C TRP A 154 15.81 21.94 -28.97
N GLU A 155 15.23 21.93 -27.78
CA GLU A 155 15.44 20.88 -26.78
C GLU A 155 14.11 20.33 -26.29
N LEU A 156 13.98 19.00 -26.30
CA LEU A 156 12.86 18.25 -25.76
C LEU A 156 13.37 17.27 -24.72
N ASN A 157 12.90 17.44 -23.47
CA ASN A 157 13.13 16.50 -22.38
C ASN A 157 11.81 15.89 -21.95
N ALA A 158 11.74 14.56 -21.97
CA ALA A 158 10.58 13.83 -21.49
C ALA A 158 11.00 12.71 -20.53
N TYR A 159 10.25 12.57 -19.42
CA TYR A 159 10.52 11.61 -18.36
C TYR A 159 9.23 10.88 -17.99
N LEU A 160 9.30 9.55 -17.98
CA LEU A 160 8.21 8.68 -17.53
C LEU A 160 8.68 7.92 -16.29
N TYR A 161 8.02 8.17 -15.17
CA TYR A 161 8.20 7.38 -13.96
C TYR A 161 7.20 6.23 -13.92
N TYR A 162 7.68 5.03 -13.62
CA TYR A 162 6.84 3.83 -13.54
C TYR A 162 7.02 3.09 -12.22
N LYS A 163 5.92 2.48 -11.76
CA LYS A 163 5.87 1.54 -10.63
C LYS A 163 5.04 0.33 -11.02
N TYR A 164 5.48 -0.84 -10.63
CA TYR A 164 4.77 -2.09 -10.91
C TYR A 164 4.80 -3.02 -9.72
N GLY A 165 3.67 -3.72 -9.46
CA GLY A 165 3.57 -4.85 -8.54
C GLY A 165 3.33 -4.49 -7.08
N GLY A 166 3.03 -3.22 -6.76
CA GLY A 166 2.50 -2.81 -5.46
C GLY A 166 0.97 -2.92 -5.41
N TYR A 167 0.42 -3.08 -4.21
CA TYR A 167 -1.02 -3.08 -3.96
C TYR A 167 -1.44 -1.75 -3.35
N ILE A 168 -2.65 -1.31 -3.65
CA ILE A 168 -3.27 -0.13 -3.03
C ILE A 168 -4.66 -0.54 -2.55
N TYR A 169 -4.94 -0.26 -1.30
CA TYR A 169 -6.30 -0.41 -0.78
C TYR A 169 -7.18 0.73 -1.30
N ASN A 170 -8.32 0.38 -1.88
CA ASN A 170 -9.22 1.38 -2.46
C ASN A 170 -10.18 1.93 -1.41
N GLN A 171 -9.66 2.75 -0.49
CA GLN A 171 -10.47 3.37 0.58
C GLN A 171 -11.63 4.20 0.02
N THR A 172 -11.43 4.85 -1.13
CA THR A 172 -12.50 5.64 -1.76
C THR A 172 -13.69 4.78 -2.16
N LEU A 173 -13.45 3.56 -2.65
CA LEU A 173 -14.53 2.63 -2.97
C LEU A 173 -15.30 2.26 -1.71
N VAL A 174 -14.60 1.92 -0.64
CA VAL A 174 -15.21 1.57 0.64
C VAL A 174 -16.05 2.72 1.19
N ASP A 175 -15.48 3.93 1.31
CA ASP A 175 -16.14 5.08 1.94
C ASP A 175 -17.27 5.67 1.10
N LYS A 176 -17.21 5.54 -0.22
CA LYS A 176 -18.16 6.21 -1.12
C LYS A 176 -19.13 5.28 -1.83
N VAL A 177 -18.93 3.96 -1.76
CA VAL A 177 -19.78 2.96 -2.40
C VAL A 177 -20.23 1.87 -1.45
N GLU A 178 -19.27 1.19 -0.78
CA GLU A 178 -19.56 -0.01 0.01
C GLU A 178 -20.14 0.32 1.40
N ASN A 179 -19.48 1.23 2.11
CA ASN A 179 -19.85 1.62 3.49
C ASN A 179 -20.00 3.15 3.60
N VAL A 180 -20.99 3.68 2.89
CA VAL A 180 -21.20 5.13 2.79
C VAL A 180 -21.79 5.68 4.08
N ASN A 181 -21.17 6.74 4.61
CA ASN A 181 -21.76 7.53 5.68
C ASN A 181 -23.01 8.27 5.16
N PRO A 182 -24.22 8.04 5.71
CA PRO A 182 -25.46 8.66 5.21
C PRO A 182 -25.47 10.20 5.34
N ASN A 183 -24.57 10.78 6.14
CA ASN A 183 -24.43 12.23 6.28
C ASN A 183 -23.44 12.85 5.28
N GLU A 184 -22.87 12.07 4.38
CA GLU A 184 -21.91 12.52 3.38
C GLU A 184 -22.38 12.21 1.96
N ASN A 185 -21.77 12.88 0.98
CA ASN A 185 -22.03 12.58 -0.43
C ASN A 185 -21.39 11.22 -0.79
N GLY A 186 -22.22 10.31 -1.27
CA GLY A 186 -21.80 9.03 -1.83
C GLY A 186 -21.55 9.12 -3.34
N ASP A 187 -20.96 8.08 -3.89
CA ASP A 187 -20.81 7.89 -5.34
C ASP A 187 -22.12 7.37 -5.93
N ARG A 188 -22.41 7.72 -7.20
CA ARG A 188 -23.62 7.26 -7.90
C ARG A 188 -23.73 5.73 -7.95
N ARG A 189 -22.61 5.03 -7.90
CA ARG A 189 -22.57 3.55 -7.90
C ARG A 189 -23.32 2.91 -6.73
N ILE A 190 -23.55 3.65 -5.62
CA ILE A 190 -24.37 3.16 -4.50
C ILE A 190 -25.82 2.83 -4.90
N LEU A 191 -26.28 3.34 -6.04
CA LEU A 191 -27.65 3.11 -6.53
C LEU A 191 -27.75 1.83 -7.37
N TYR A 192 -26.63 1.19 -7.67
CA TYR A 192 -26.55 0.01 -8.53
C TYR A 192 -25.82 -1.11 -7.81
N ASP A 193 -26.08 -2.34 -8.25
CA ASP A 193 -25.35 -3.54 -7.79
C ASP A 193 -25.37 -3.72 -6.26
N ARG A 194 -26.49 -3.36 -5.62
CA ARG A 194 -26.72 -3.58 -4.19
C ARG A 194 -27.73 -4.68 -3.98
N TRP A 195 -27.49 -5.48 -2.97
CA TRP A 195 -28.47 -6.43 -2.48
C TRP A 195 -29.73 -5.70 -1.96
N ASN A 196 -30.91 -6.04 -2.45
CA ASN A 196 -32.20 -5.49 -2.06
C ASN A 196 -33.15 -6.58 -1.56
N GLU A 197 -33.09 -7.79 -2.17
CA GLU A 197 -33.98 -8.87 -1.80
C GLU A 197 -33.25 -10.23 -1.92
N PRO A 198 -33.72 -11.27 -1.21
CA PRO A 198 -33.14 -12.59 -1.30
C PRO A 198 -33.01 -13.11 -2.73
N GLY A 199 -31.80 -13.45 -3.13
CA GLY A 199 -31.44 -13.88 -4.48
C GLY A 199 -30.67 -12.84 -5.31
N ASP A 200 -30.55 -11.61 -4.86
CA ASP A 200 -29.68 -10.61 -5.47
C ASP A 200 -28.19 -11.00 -5.28
N VAL A 201 -27.37 -10.75 -6.30
CA VAL A 201 -25.93 -11.04 -6.31
C VAL A 201 -25.13 -9.79 -6.61
#